data_82ca95c83e6e63aa67a236ee6bb2a937
#
_entry.id   82ca95c83e6e63aa67a236ee6bb2a937
#
_cell.length_a   1.000
_cell.length_b   1.000
_cell.length_c   1.000
_cell.angle_alpha   90.00
_cell.angle_beta   90.00
_cell.angle_gamma   90.00
#
_symmetry.space_group_name_H-M   'P 1'
#
loop_
_entity.id
_entity.type
_entity.pdbx_description
1 polymer ?
#
loop_
_entity_poly.entity_id
_entity_poly.type
_entity_poly.pdbx_seq_one_letter_code
_entity_poly.pdbx_strand_id
1 'polypeptide(L)'
;KGMNSFELVSTMRRNVPVNLAFNNQERLENLCERLSAQIEPDTTKLLSAFRDFKFLNLNGFTREDVLTMFLPNTYQVYWNISAEKFRDKMLDEYKRFWTKERLGKAEELRLSPQQVTILASIVHKETVKKDERKTVAGVYLNRLTEQMPLQADPTVIYAVKMMDNNFDQVIKRVYEKQLLIDSPYNTYVNLGLPPGPIAMPDVDAIDAV
;
A
#
# COMPACT_ATOMS: atom_id res chain seq x y z
N LYS A 1 -9.56 -18.17 -24.83
CA LYS A 1 -10.48 -19.23 -25.34
C LYS A 1 -10.40 -19.23 -26.84
N GLY A 2 -10.24 -20.43 -27.49
CA GLY A 2 -10.21 -20.60 -28.95
C GLY A 2 -8.85 -20.90 -29.58
N MET A 3 -7.74 -20.94 -28.83
CA MET A 3 -6.46 -21.40 -29.34
C MET A 3 -6.44 -22.93 -29.45
N ASN A 4 -5.88 -23.44 -30.57
CA ASN A 4 -5.56 -24.86 -30.69
C ASN A 4 -4.30 -25.22 -29.89
N SER A 5 -4.01 -26.53 -29.74
CA SER A 5 -2.87 -26.98 -28.92
C SER A 5 -1.52 -26.47 -29.42
N PHE A 6 -1.34 -26.31 -30.73
CA PHE A 6 -0.11 -25.80 -31.32
C PHE A 6 0.07 -24.30 -31.05
N GLU A 7 -0.99 -23.51 -31.19
CA GLU A 7 -1.01 -22.09 -30.85
C GLU A 7 -0.75 -21.86 -29.36
N LEU A 8 -1.35 -22.70 -28.51
CA LEU A 8 -1.12 -22.66 -27.05
C LEU A 8 0.36 -22.91 -26.73
N VAL A 9 0.93 -23.98 -27.23
CA VAL A 9 2.37 -24.32 -27.02
C VAL A 9 3.28 -23.24 -27.60
N SER A 10 2.96 -22.71 -28.79
CA SER A 10 3.74 -21.64 -29.41
C SER A 10 3.67 -20.35 -28.59
N THR A 11 2.52 -20.00 -28.06
CA THR A 11 2.32 -18.81 -27.20
C THR A 11 3.08 -18.98 -25.88
N MET A 12 3.01 -20.15 -25.25
CA MET A 12 3.79 -20.45 -24.04
C MET A 12 5.30 -20.38 -24.28
N ARG A 13 5.78 -20.88 -25.42
CA ARG A 13 7.22 -20.81 -25.80
C ARG A 13 7.69 -19.38 -26.08
N ARG A 14 6.84 -18.52 -26.61
CA ARG A 14 7.19 -17.11 -26.89
C ARG A 14 7.31 -16.27 -25.62
N ASN A 15 6.81 -16.76 -24.49
CA ASN A 15 6.87 -16.07 -23.19
C ASN A 15 6.41 -14.61 -23.33
N VAL A 16 5.17 -14.40 -23.83
CA VAL A 16 4.62 -13.08 -24.07
C VAL A 16 4.28 -12.41 -22.74
N PRO A 17 4.73 -11.18 -22.49
CA PRO A 17 4.36 -10.45 -21.28
C PRO A 17 2.86 -10.22 -21.21
N VAL A 18 2.32 -10.28 -20.00
CA VAL A 18 0.93 -9.94 -19.68
C VAL A 18 0.86 -8.59 -18.95
N ASN A 19 -0.21 -7.86 -19.16
CA ASN A 19 -0.49 -6.65 -18.40
C ASN A 19 -1.15 -7.04 -17.06
N LEU A 20 -0.41 -6.93 -15.99
CA LEU A 20 -0.88 -7.18 -14.64
C LEU A 20 -1.29 -5.85 -14.02
N ALA A 21 -2.56 -5.72 -13.65
CA ALA A 21 -3.12 -4.50 -13.08
C ALA A 21 -3.65 -4.74 -11.67
N PHE A 22 -3.29 -3.84 -10.76
CA PHE A 22 -3.92 -3.77 -9.45
C PHE A 22 -4.20 -2.32 -9.05
N ASN A 23 -5.32 -2.15 -8.37
CA ASN A 23 -5.76 -0.90 -7.77
C ASN A 23 -5.43 -0.88 -6.27
N ASN A 24 -5.86 0.18 -5.60
CA ASN A 24 -5.71 0.36 -4.17
C ASN A 24 -6.25 -0.85 -3.38
N GLN A 25 -5.41 -1.40 -2.51
CA GLN A 25 -5.76 -2.49 -1.62
C GLN A 25 -5.55 -2.03 -0.17
N GLU A 26 -6.35 -2.51 0.76
CA GLU A 26 -6.21 -2.15 2.18
C GLU A 26 -5.12 -2.96 2.88
N ARG A 27 -4.87 -4.20 2.41
CA ARG A 27 -3.88 -5.11 3.00
C ARG A 27 -3.04 -5.81 1.96
N LEU A 28 -1.90 -6.32 2.43
CA LEU A 28 -1.01 -7.14 1.61
C LEU A 28 -1.69 -8.42 1.13
N GLU A 29 -2.55 -9.03 1.96
CA GLU A 29 -3.33 -10.20 1.63
C GLU A 29 -4.23 -9.95 0.42
N ASN A 30 -5.00 -8.85 0.43
CA ASN A 30 -5.87 -8.48 -0.68
C ASN A 30 -5.07 -8.23 -1.97
N LEU A 31 -3.88 -7.61 -1.85
CA LEU A 31 -2.97 -7.44 -2.98
C LEU A 31 -2.54 -8.81 -3.53
N CYS A 32 -2.11 -9.73 -2.67
CA CYS A 32 -1.67 -11.06 -3.09
C CYS A 32 -2.79 -11.88 -3.76
N GLU A 33 -4.01 -11.81 -3.25
CA GLU A 33 -5.20 -12.40 -3.88
C GLU A 33 -5.45 -11.83 -5.27
N ARG A 34 -5.36 -10.50 -5.40
CA ARG A 34 -5.52 -9.82 -6.68
C ARG A 34 -4.44 -10.20 -7.70
N LEU A 35 -3.20 -10.37 -7.24
CA LEU A 35 -2.06 -10.78 -8.08
C LEU A 35 -2.17 -12.25 -8.48
N SER A 36 -2.47 -13.16 -7.56
CA SER A 36 -2.55 -14.59 -7.82
C SER A 36 -3.64 -14.97 -8.83
N ALA A 37 -4.65 -14.12 -9.01
CA ALA A 37 -5.66 -14.27 -10.06
C ALA A 37 -5.12 -13.95 -11.47
N GLN A 38 -3.95 -13.34 -11.60
CA GLN A 38 -3.41 -12.83 -12.87
C GLN A 38 -2.07 -13.45 -13.27
N ILE A 39 -1.29 -13.99 -12.31
CA ILE A 39 0.02 -14.63 -12.52
C ILE A 39 0.08 -16.00 -11.86
N GLU A 40 1.08 -16.81 -12.21
CA GLU A 40 1.22 -18.19 -11.75
C GLU A 40 1.40 -18.37 -10.24
N PRO A 41 2.18 -17.53 -9.50
CA PRO A 41 2.35 -17.67 -8.07
C PRO A 41 1.03 -17.50 -7.32
N ASP A 42 0.75 -18.45 -6.42
CA ASP A 42 -0.40 -18.37 -5.52
C ASP A 42 -0.22 -17.33 -4.40
N THR A 43 -1.31 -17.00 -3.70
CA THR A 43 -1.34 -16.03 -2.60
C THR A 43 -0.30 -16.35 -1.52
N THR A 44 -0.11 -17.63 -1.18
CA THR A 44 0.83 -18.06 -0.13
C THR A 44 2.28 -17.79 -0.52
N LYS A 45 2.67 -18.10 -1.76
CA LYS A 45 4.01 -17.81 -2.28
C LYS A 45 4.29 -16.32 -2.34
N LEU A 46 3.32 -15.53 -2.80
CA LEU A 46 3.43 -14.06 -2.85
C LEU A 46 3.59 -13.48 -1.43
N LEU A 47 2.75 -13.87 -0.48
CA LEU A 47 2.85 -13.42 0.92
C LEU A 47 4.20 -13.81 1.54
N SER A 48 4.66 -15.03 1.31
CA SER A 48 5.96 -15.49 1.81
C SER A 48 7.11 -14.65 1.26
N ALA A 49 7.11 -14.37 -0.05
CA ALA A 49 8.13 -13.55 -0.69
C ALA A 49 8.10 -12.10 -0.21
N PHE A 50 6.91 -11.50 -0.05
CA PHE A 50 6.75 -10.11 0.37
C PHE A 50 7.05 -9.90 1.86
N ARG A 51 6.91 -10.95 2.68
CA ARG A 51 7.22 -10.94 4.13
C ARG A 51 8.57 -11.58 4.46
N ASP A 52 9.40 -11.86 3.45
CA ASP A 52 10.74 -12.41 3.68
C ASP A 52 11.57 -11.46 4.55
N PHE A 53 11.97 -11.94 5.73
CA PHE A 53 12.65 -11.12 6.73
C PHE A 53 13.97 -10.53 6.22
N LYS A 54 14.73 -11.33 5.45
CA LYS A 54 16.03 -10.85 4.92
C LYS A 54 15.81 -9.75 3.90
N PHE A 55 14.82 -9.92 3.02
CA PHE A 55 14.46 -8.90 2.04
C PHE A 55 13.99 -7.62 2.71
N LEU A 56 13.07 -7.71 3.67
CA LEU A 56 12.53 -6.55 4.38
C LEU A 56 13.64 -5.77 5.07
N ASN A 57 14.46 -6.44 5.88
CA ASN A 57 15.56 -5.81 6.61
C ASN A 57 16.60 -5.16 5.69
N LEU A 58 16.97 -5.83 4.59
CA LEU A 58 17.94 -5.31 3.63
C LEU A 58 17.45 -4.03 2.93
N ASN A 59 16.14 -3.89 2.73
CA ASN A 59 15.54 -2.77 2.00
C ASN A 59 14.85 -1.74 2.90
N GLY A 60 14.97 -1.88 4.22
CA GLY A 60 14.43 -0.92 5.20
C GLY A 60 12.92 -0.94 5.34
N PHE A 61 12.28 -2.09 5.10
CA PHE A 61 10.86 -2.30 5.32
C PHE A 61 10.59 -3.15 6.55
N THR A 62 9.41 -3.00 7.10
CA THR A 62 8.82 -3.86 8.13
C THR A 62 7.67 -4.69 7.55
N ARG A 63 7.09 -5.58 8.33
CA ARG A 63 5.89 -6.32 7.95
C ARG A 63 4.67 -5.41 7.82
N GLU A 64 4.63 -4.36 8.62
CA GLU A 64 3.54 -3.41 8.72
C GLU A 64 3.57 -2.40 7.57
N ASP A 65 4.76 -1.99 7.12
CA ASP A 65 4.91 -0.92 6.13
C ASP A 65 5.25 -1.41 4.71
N VAL A 66 5.55 -2.70 4.50
CA VAL A 66 5.92 -3.25 3.18
C VAL A 66 4.88 -2.97 2.09
N LEU A 67 3.61 -2.78 2.45
CA LEU A 67 2.57 -2.40 1.49
C LEU A 67 2.87 -1.05 0.82
N THR A 68 3.66 -0.18 1.45
CA THR A 68 4.10 1.11 0.87
C THR A 68 5.01 0.94 -0.35
N MET A 69 5.62 -0.23 -0.53
CA MET A 69 6.46 -0.55 -1.70
C MET A 69 5.64 -0.66 -2.99
N PHE A 70 4.35 -0.99 -2.89
CA PHE A 70 3.50 -1.27 -4.05
C PHE A 70 2.70 -0.03 -4.46
N LEU A 71 2.85 0.38 -5.70
CA LEU A 71 2.12 1.51 -6.28
C LEU A 71 1.01 0.98 -7.20
N PRO A 72 -0.25 1.40 -7.03
CA PRO A 72 -1.34 1.02 -7.92
C PRO A 72 -1.04 1.43 -9.37
N ASN A 73 -0.92 0.46 -10.26
CA ASN A 73 -0.62 0.68 -11.68
C ASN A 73 -0.88 -0.60 -12.49
N THR A 74 -0.57 -0.53 -13.79
CA THR A 74 -0.48 -1.68 -14.70
C THR A 74 0.98 -1.96 -15.03
N TYR A 75 1.42 -3.19 -14.77
CA TYR A 75 2.80 -3.61 -14.95
C TYR A 75 2.88 -4.70 -16.01
N GLN A 76 3.88 -4.64 -16.89
CA GLN A 76 4.19 -5.74 -17.79
C GLN A 76 5.06 -6.76 -17.09
N VAL A 77 4.57 -7.99 -17.00
CA VAL A 77 5.27 -9.13 -16.40
C VAL A 77 5.04 -10.39 -17.23
N TYR A 78 5.89 -11.38 -17.08
CA TYR A 78 5.59 -12.71 -17.60
C TYR A 78 4.60 -13.40 -16.66
N TRP A 79 3.63 -14.13 -17.21
CA TRP A 79 2.65 -14.86 -16.42
C TRP A 79 3.28 -15.82 -15.40
N ASN A 80 4.39 -16.47 -15.77
CA ASN A 80 5.15 -17.41 -14.94
C ASN A 80 6.28 -16.75 -14.12
N ILE A 81 6.21 -15.44 -13.86
CA ILE A 81 7.18 -14.75 -12.99
C ILE A 81 7.12 -15.33 -11.59
N SER A 82 8.28 -15.64 -10.97
CA SER A 82 8.25 -16.09 -9.57
C SER A 82 7.87 -14.95 -8.62
N ALA A 83 7.38 -15.31 -7.43
CA ALA A 83 6.98 -14.35 -6.41
C ALA A 83 8.13 -13.41 -6.02
N GLU A 84 9.36 -13.96 -5.90
CA GLU A 84 10.56 -13.19 -5.58
C GLU A 84 10.93 -12.20 -6.69
N LYS A 85 10.92 -12.65 -7.95
CA LYS A 85 11.19 -11.76 -9.09
C LYS A 85 10.15 -10.67 -9.24
N PHE A 86 8.88 -10.98 -8.94
CA PHE A 86 7.83 -9.97 -8.94
C PHE A 86 8.05 -8.96 -7.80
N ARG A 87 8.37 -9.43 -6.59
CA ARG A 87 8.73 -8.57 -5.45
C ARG A 87 9.90 -7.64 -5.81
N ASP A 88 10.97 -8.19 -6.37
CA ASP A 88 12.16 -7.43 -6.72
C ASP A 88 11.84 -6.38 -7.81
N LYS A 89 10.99 -6.72 -8.78
CA LYS A 89 10.47 -5.76 -9.76
C LYS A 89 9.68 -4.62 -9.08
N MET A 90 8.84 -4.93 -8.10
CA MET A 90 8.09 -3.88 -7.37
C MET A 90 9.03 -2.98 -6.57
N LEU A 91 10.09 -3.52 -5.99
CA LEU A 91 11.13 -2.73 -5.34
C LEU A 91 11.83 -1.79 -6.34
N ASP A 92 12.12 -2.25 -7.55
CA ASP A 92 12.71 -1.39 -8.59
C ASP A 92 11.76 -0.27 -9.01
N GLU A 93 10.46 -0.57 -9.15
CA GLU A 93 9.45 0.46 -9.45
C GLU A 93 9.30 1.47 -8.29
N TYR A 94 9.34 1.00 -7.05
CA TYR A 94 9.37 1.86 -5.86
C TYR A 94 10.60 2.79 -5.88
N LYS A 95 11.79 2.26 -6.14
CA LYS A 95 13.04 3.06 -6.23
C LYS A 95 13.00 4.09 -7.37
N ARG A 96 12.36 3.73 -8.50
CA ARG A 96 12.15 4.68 -9.62
C ARG A 96 11.18 5.79 -9.27
N PHE A 97 10.12 5.46 -8.53
CA PHE A 97 9.13 6.43 -8.10
C PHE A 97 9.72 7.47 -7.13
N TRP A 98 10.54 7.02 -6.18
CA TRP A 98 11.23 7.87 -5.23
C TRP A 98 12.48 8.51 -5.85
N THR A 99 12.26 9.46 -6.78
CA THR A 99 13.32 10.24 -7.40
C THR A 99 14.06 11.11 -6.38
N LYS A 100 15.24 11.62 -6.76
CA LYS A 100 16.00 12.55 -5.90
C LYS A 100 15.15 13.77 -5.47
N GLU A 101 14.28 14.27 -6.37
CA GLU A 101 13.37 15.37 -6.05
C GLU A 101 12.37 14.99 -4.97
N ARG A 102 11.68 13.81 -5.11
CA ARG A 102 10.73 13.34 -4.09
C ARG A 102 11.41 13.03 -2.76
N LEU A 103 12.60 12.44 -2.80
CA LEU A 103 13.38 12.19 -1.58
C LEU A 103 13.77 13.50 -0.89
N GLY A 104 14.19 14.53 -1.64
CA GLY A 104 14.50 15.83 -1.06
C GLY A 104 13.28 16.49 -0.39
N LYS A 105 12.11 16.45 -1.03
CA LYS A 105 10.85 16.94 -0.42
C LYS A 105 10.47 16.18 0.84
N ALA A 106 10.60 14.85 0.84
CA ALA A 106 10.35 14.03 2.03
C ALA A 106 11.31 14.39 3.18
N GLU A 107 12.59 14.63 2.86
CA GLU A 107 13.60 15.05 3.84
C GLU A 107 13.29 16.44 4.43
N GLU A 108 12.81 17.40 3.63
CA GLU A 108 12.34 18.72 4.10
C GLU A 108 11.21 18.57 5.13
N LEU A 109 10.32 17.57 4.94
CA LEU A 109 9.26 17.23 5.88
C LEU A 109 9.75 16.39 7.07
N ARG A 110 11.01 15.95 7.07
CA ARG A 110 11.59 15.00 8.04
C ARG A 110 10.84 13.66 8.08
N LEU A 111 10.34 13.22 6.93
CA LEU A 111 9.63 11.95 6.76
C LEU A 111 10.42 11.02 5.85
N SER A 112 10.41 9.73 6.16
CA SER A 112 10.89 8.72 5.22
C SER A 112 9.88 8.51 4.07
N PRO A 113 10.29 7.93 2.93
CA PRO A 113 9.37 7.55 1.87
C PRO A 113 8.18 6.71 2.32
N GLN A 114 8.42 5.77 3.25
CA GLN A 114 7.37 4.96 3.85
C GLN A 114 6.41 5.82 4.66
N GLN A 115 6.92 6.73 5.49
CA GLN A 115 6.10 7.64 6.30
C GLN A 115 5.25 8.58 5.45
N VAL A 116 5.79 9.12 4.35
CA VAL A 116 5.01 9.89 3.37
C VAL A 116 3.88 9.04 2.79
N THR A 117 4.16 7.77 2.41
CA THR A 117 3.14 6.87 1.87
C THR A 117 2.09 6.49 2.93
N ILE A 118 2.50 6.31 4.19
CA ILE A 118 1.57 6.07 5.30
C ILE A 118 0.62 7.26 5.49
N LEU A 119 1.16 8.49 5.56
CA LEU A 119 0.36 9.70 5.66
C LEU A 119 -0.57 9.86 4.44
N ALA A 120 -0.05 9.62 3.24
CA ALA A 120 -0.83 9.65 2.00
C ALA A 120 -1.98 8.64 2.01
N SER A 121 -1.83 7.48 2.67
CA SER A 121 -2.91 6.49 2.81
C SER A 121 -4.07 7.03 3.66
N ILE A 122 -3.76 7.83 4.68
CA ILE A 122 -4.77 8.50 5.52
C ILE A 122 -5.46 9.59 4.70
N VAL A 123 -4.71 10.46 4.03
CA VAL A 123 -5.25 11.52 3.15
C VAL A 123 -6.15 10.92 2.05
N HIS A 124 -5.72 9.81 1.43
CA HIS A 124 -6.49 9.11 0.40
C HIS A 124 -7.84 8.59 0.91
N LYS A 125 -7.89 8.12 2.15
CA LYS A 125 -9.12 7.62 2.76
C LYS A 125 -10.00 8.72 3.37
N GLU A 126 -9.44 9.87 3.67
CA GLU A 126 -10.16 11.03 4.23
C GLU A 126 -11.01 11.74 3.19
N THR A 127 -10.47 11.92 1.96
CA THR A 127 -11.19 12.58 0.89
C THR A 127 -11.01 11.91 -0.46
N VAL A 128 -12.13 11.78 -1.19
CA VAL A 128 -12.13 11.33 -2.59
C VAL A 128 -11.78 12.48 -3.56
N LYS A 129 -11.89 13.74 -3.10
CA LYS A 129 -11.66 14.92 -3.91
C LYS A 129 -10.16 15.24 -3.96
N LYS A 130 -9.59 15.19 -5.16
CA LYS A 130 -8.16 15.37 -5.38
C LYS A 130 -7.67 16.78 -5.03
N ASP A 131 -8.48 17.78 -5.26
CA ASP A 131 -8.20 19.19 -4.97
C ASP A 131 -8.15 19.51 -3.46
N GLU A 132 -8.84 18.74 -2.64
CA GLU A 132 -8.80 18.86 -1.18
C GLU A 132 -7.58 18.18 -0.53
N ARG A 133 -6.94 17.19 -1.21
CA ARG A 133 -5.88 16.36 -0.63
C ARG A 133 -4.71 17.15 -0.06
N LYS A 134 -4.27 18.21 -0.73
CA LYS A 134 -3.18 19.08 -0.23
C LYS A 134 -3.54 19.78 1.06
N THR A 135 -4.78 20.25 1.18
CA THR A 135 -5.26 20.91 2.41
C THR A 135 -5.34 19.91 3.56
N VAL A 136 -5.87 18.72 3.30
CA VAL A 136 -5.95 17.63 4.28
C VAL A 136 -4.54 17.18 4.72
N ALA A 137 -3.63 16.99 3.77
CA ALA A 137 -2.22 16.66 4.06
C ALA A 137 -1.56 17.72 4.94
N GLY A 138 -1.77 19.02 4.62
CA GLY A 138 -1.25 20.15 5.40
C GLY A 138 -1.76 20.14 6.85
N VAL A 139 -3.04 19.80 7.08
CA VAL A 139 -3.59 19.67 8.45
C VAL A 139 -2.85 18.58 9.23
N TYR A 140 -2.65 17.41 8.63
CA TYR A 140 -1.98 16.31 9.31
C TYR A 140 -0.47 16.57 9.51
N LEU A 141 0.21 17.21 8.56
CA LEU A 141 1.61 17.61 8.70
C LEU A 141 1.79 18.62 9.85
N ASN A 142 0.88 19.59 9.98
CA ASN A 142 0.89 20.52 11.10
C ASN A 142 0.69 19.77 12.43
N ARG A 143 -0.25 18.84 12.52
CA ARG A 143 -0.47 18.02 13.73
C ARG A 143 0.77 17.19 14.09
N LEU A 144 1.44 16.60 13.10
CA LEU A 144 2.71 15.87 13.33
C LEU A 144 3.79 16.79 13.90
N THR A 145 3.94 17.99 13.33
CA THR A 145 4.93 18.98 13.77
C THR A 145 4.65 19.47 15.19
N GLU A 146 3.39 19.71 15.53
CA GLU A 146 2.93 20.18 16.84
C GLU A 146 2.79 19.04 17.87
N GLN A 147 3.17 17.81 17.51
CA GLN A 147 3.03 16.61 18.34
C GLN A 147 1.58 16.38 18.83
N MET A 148 0.61 16.70 17.98
CA MET A 148 -0.81 16.46 18.23
C MET A 148 -1.23 15.10 17.67
N PRO A 149 -2.24 14.43 18.28
CA PRO A 149 -2.84 13.24 17.69
C PRO A 149 -3.44 13.58 16.31
N LEU A 150 -3.27 12.71 15.32
CA LEU A 150 -3.84 12.94 13.97
C LEU A 150 -5.36 12.95 13.99
N GLN A 151 -5.99 12.12 14.82
CA GLN A 151 -7.44 12.00 14.98
C GLN A 151 -8.15 11.78 13.63
N ALA A 152 -7.61 10.87 12.85
CA ALA A 152 -8.13 10.51 11.54
C ALA A 152 -9.11 9.32 11.65
N ASP A 153 -10.39 9.54 11.41
CA ASP A 153 -11.42 8.49 11.45
C ASP A 153 -11.08 7.25 10.61
N PRO A 154 -10.48 7.37 9.40
CA PRO A 154 -10.09 6.21 8.61
C PRO A 154 -9.14 5.25 9.33
N THR A 155 -8.30 5.75 10.23
CA THR A 155 -7.37 4.91 11.02
C THR A 155 -8.12 4.09 12.09
N VAL A 156 -9.18 4.66 12.67
CA VAL A 156 -10.07 3.95 13.59
C VAL A 156 -10.87 2.88 12.85
N ILE A 157 -11.39 3.21 11.67
CA ILE A 157 -12.09 2.23 10.81
C ILE A 157 -11.18 1.05 10.51
N TYR A 158 -9.92 1.31 10.15
CA TYR A 158 -8.93 0.25 9.90
C TYR A 158 -8.66 -0.59 11.16
N ALA A 159 -8.51 0.07 12.33
CA ALA A 159 -8.31 -0.61 13.61
C ALA A 159 -9.49 -1.53 13.98
N VAL A 160 -10.74 -1.08 13.77
CA VAL A 160 -11.94 -1.90 13.97
C VAL A 160 -11.93 -3.12 13.05
N LYS A 161 -11.67 -2.92 11.76
CA LYS A 161 -11.59 -4.00 10.78
C LYS A 161 -10.53 -5.05 11.14
N MET A 162 -9.39 -4.60 11.67
CA MET A 162 -8.33 -5.50 12.17
C MET A 162 -8.80 -6.32 13.38
N MET A 163 -9.44 -5.67 14.36
CA MET A 163 -9.94 -6.34 15.56
C MET A 163 -11.00 -7.40 15.22
N ASP A 164 -11.93 -7.05 14.35
CA ASP A 164 -12.99 -7.94 13.91
C ASP A 164 -12.50 -9.01 12.92
N ASN A 165 -11.24 -8.91 12.47
CA ASN A 165 -10.66 -9.69 11.37
C ASN A 165 -11.59 -9.74 10.14
N ASN A 166 -12.28 -8.63 9.87
CA ASN A 166 -13.24 -8.49 8.79
C ASN A 166 -13.02 -7.20 8.02
N PHE A 167 -12.30 -7.27 6.92
CA PHE A 167 -12.02 -6.13 6.05
C PHE A 167 -13.10 -5.86 5.00
N ASP A 168 -14.06 -6.77 4.84
CA ASP A 168 -15.17 -6.61 3.90
C ASP A 168 -16.32 -5.78 4.50
N GLN A 169 -16.29 -5.56 5.82
CA GLN A 169 -17.32 -4.74 6.47
C GLN A 169 -17.23 -3.27 6.04
N VAL A 170 -18.42 -2.67 5.83
CA VAL A 170 -18.55 -1.25 5.49
C VAL A 170 -18.92 -0.47 6.74
N ILE A 171 -17.97 0.29 7.29
CA ILE A 171 -18.16 1.17 8.44
C ILE A 171 -18.39 2.58 7.91
N LYS A 172 -19.64 3.08 8.00
CA LYS A 172 -20.02 4.41 7.49
C LYS A 172 -19.83 5.52 8.52
N ARG A 173 -19.71 5.20 9.80
CA ARG A 173 -19.59 6.17 10.89
C ARG A 173 -18.77 5.57 12.03
N VAL A 174 -17.88 6.35 12.59
CA VAL A 174 -17.13 6.04 13.80
C VAL A 174 -17.94 6.55 15.00
N TYR A 175 -18.06 5.74 16.06
CA TYR A 175 -18.73 6.09 17.31
C TYR A 175 -17.70 6.35 18.41
N GLU A 176 -18.05 7.15 19.42
CA GLU A 176 -17.16 7.56 20.51
C GLU A 176 -16.41 6.39 21.16
N LYS A 177 -17.11 5.28 21.42
CA LYS A 177 -16.47 4.07 22.00
C LYS A 177 -15.38 3.47 21.12
N GLN A 178 -15.44 3.68 19.80
CA GLN A 178 -14.43 3.18 18.85
C GLN A 178 -13.18 4.08 18.82
N LEU A 179 -13.31 5.35 19.21
CA LEU A 179 -12.18 6.29 19.33
C LEU A 179 -11.19 5.87 20.43
N LEU A 180 -11.61 5.02 21.36
CA LEU A 180 -10.80 4.54 22.49
C LEU A 180 -10.20 3.14 22.26
N ILE A 181 -10.36 2.57 21.06
CA ILE A 181 -9.82 1.23 20.74
C ILE A 181 -8.30 1.23 20.89
N ASP A 182 -7.80 0.28 21.69
CA ASP A 182 -6.37 0.02 21.85
C ASP A 182 -5.84 -0.70 20.61
N SER A 183 -5.33 0.09 19.69
CA SER A 183 -4.72 -0.39 18.44
C SER A 183 -3.61 0.58 18.04
N PRO A 184 -2.44 0.09 17.59
CA PRO A 184 -1.36 0.97 17.12
C PRO A 184 -1.73 1.79 15.88
N TYR A 185 -2.82 1.42 15.19
CA TYR A 185 -3.35 2.19 14.07
C TYR A 185 -4.29 3.32 14.50
N ASN A 186 -4.80 3.31 15.73
CA ASN A 186 -5.73 4.34 16.19
C ASN A 186 -5.00 5.65 16.51
N THR A 187 -5.14 6.63 15.64
CA THR A 187 -4.50 7.96 15.76
C THR A 187 -5.23 8.93 16.69
N TYR A 188 -6.28 8.50 17.39
CA TYR A 188 -6.88 9.25 18.50
C TYR A 188 -6.16 9.01 19.82
N VAL A 189 -5.61 7.80 20.01
CA VAL A 189 -4.94 7.41 21.25
C VAL A 189 -3.42 7.31 21.11
N ASN A 190 -2.90 7.18 19.89
CA ASN A 190 -1.48 7.16 19.61
C ASN A 190 -1.03 8.43 18.90
N LEU A 191 0.10 8.98 19.32
CA LEU A 191 0.77 10.11 18.67
C LEU A 191 1.55 9.65 17.44
N GLY A 192 1.63 10.53 16.44
CA GLY A 192 2.40 10.27 15.23
C GLY A 192 1.65 9.42 14.20
N LEU A 193 2.42 8.84 13.28
CA LEU A 193 1.90 7.98 12.22
C LEU A 193 1.67 6.56 12.73
N PRO A 194 0.67 5.85 12.19
CA PRO A 194 0.50 4.43 12.46
C PRO A 194 1.70 3.62 11.92
N PRO A 195 1.89 2.35 12.36
CA PRO A 195 3.05 1.54 11.97
C PRO A 195 3.10 1.18 10.48
N GLY A 196 2.00 1.29 9.77
CA GLY A 196 1.89 1.01 8.35
C GLY A 196 0.72 1.74 7.70
N PRO A 197 0.60 1.68 6.37
CA PRO A 197 -0.50 2.32 5.65
C PRO A 197 -1.83 1.60 5.92
N ILE A 198 -2.92 2.35 5.92
CA ILE A 198 -4.29 1.83 6.06
C ILE A 198 -4.92 1.45 4.70
N ALA A 199 -4.25 1.78 3.63
CA ALA A 199 -4.53 1.37 2.25
C ALA A 199 -3.34 1.75 1.38
N MET A 200 -3.25 1.21 0.18
CA MET A 200 -2.37 1.73 -0.87
C MET A 200 -2.94 3.07 -1.35
N PRO A 201 -2.20 4.19 -1.25
CA PRO A 201 -2.68 5.47 -1.76
C PRO A 201 -2.52 5.58 -3.28
N ASP A 202 -3.32 6.45 -3.91
CA ASP A 202 -3.03 6.91 -5.26
C ASP A 202 -1.76 7.78 -5.28
N VAL A 203 -1.11 7.87 -6.44
CA VAL A 203 0.06 8.73 -6.63
C VAL A 203 -0.25 10.19 -6.28
N ASP A 204 -1.43 10.71 -6.67
CA ASP A 204 -1.85 12.08 -6.33
C ASP A 204 -1.98 12.32 -4.81
N ALA A 205 -2.27 11.28 -4.02
CA ALA A 205 -2.28 11.43 -2.57
C ALA A 205 -0.85 11.46 -1.98
N ILE A 206 0.08 10.73 -2.59
CA ILE A 206 1.51 10.81 -2.23
C ILE A 206 2.08 12.18 -2.61
N ASP A 207 1.75 12.68 -3.81
CA ASP A 207 2.20 13.98 -4.29
C ASP A 207 1.51 15.17 -3.57
N ALA A 208 0.45 14.92 -2.80
CA ALA A 208 -0.24 15.92 -1.99
C ALA A 208 0.40 16.12 -0.61
N VAL A 209 1.13 15.12 -0.12
CA VAL A 209 1.93 15.18 1.10
C VAL A 209 3.25 15.87 0.83
#